data_e00559c62e66b8d995d73a75b7c225d7
#
_entry.id   e00559c62e66b8d995d73a75b7c225d7
#
_cell.length_a   1.000
_cell.length_b   1.000
_cell.length_c   1.000
_cell.angle_alpha   90.00
_cell.angle_beta   90.00
_cell.angle_gamma   90.00
#
_symmetry.space_group_name_H-M   'P 1'
#
loop_
_entity.id
_entity.type
_entity.pdbx_description
1 polymer ?
#
loop_
_entity_poly.entity_id
_entity_poly.type
_entity_poly.pdbx_seq_one_letter_code
_entity_poly.pdbx_strand_id
1 'polypeptide(L)'
;ITQGLVVYDRVVTRRVMEKLPFMATENIMMESVKRGGNRQELHEALRVHSHAAARRVKLEGGANDLIDRIAADPIFPLSREEIVSQLDPALYIGRSVSQVEEFLRGVARPILDRYNGGEIHAELSV
;
A
#
# COMPACT_ATOMS: atom_id res chain seq x y z
N ILE A 1 20.11 5.10 19.15
CA ILE A 1 18.76 4.68 18.65
C ILE A 1 18.91 4.04 17.28
N THR A 2 19.57 4.68 16.31
CA THR A 2 19.67 4.17 14.93
C THR A 2 20.40 2.83 14.80
N GLN A 3 21.42 2.58 15.62
CA GLN A 3 22.19 1.32 15.64
C GLN A 3 21.38 0.10 16.14
N GLY A 4 20.32 0.36 16.93
CA GLY A 4 19.42 -0.69 17.45
C GLY A 4 18.09 -0.80 16.69
N LEU A 5 17.92 -0.09 15.58
CA LEU A 5 16.69 -0.14 14.80
C LEU A 5 16.59 -1.45 14.03
N VAL A 6 15.54 -2.21 14.32
CA VAL A 6 15.22 -3.46 13.61
C VAL A 6 13.94 -3.25 12.81
N VAL A 7 13.99 -3.55 11.52
CA VAL A 7 12.81 -3.52 10.63
C VAL A 7 12.36 -4.95 10.34
N TYR A 8 11.12 -5.24 10.70
CA TYR A 8 10.49 -6.53 10.41
C TYR A 8 9.72 -6.45 9.09
N ASP A 9 10.42 -6.58 7.98
CA ASP A 9 9.91 -6.44 6.61
C ASP A 9 8.69 -7.32 6.33
N ARG A 10 8.69 -8.57 6.78
CA ARG A 10 7.57 -9.51 6.63
C ARG A 10 6.31 -9.05 7.38
N VAL A 11 6.49 -8.43 8.57
CA VAL A 11 5.37 -7.88 9.33
C VAL A 11 4.80 -6.67 8.62
N VAL A 12 5.69 -5.78 8.10
CA VAL A 12 5.28 -4.61 7.30
C VAL A 12 4.51 -5.05 6.07
N THR A 13 5.07 -5.99 5.28
CA THR A 13 4.43 -6.52 4.08
C THR A 13 3.05 -7.10 4.40
N ARG A 14 2.93 -7.93 5.42
CA ARG A 14 1.63 -8.49 5.83
C ARG A 14 0.62 -7.40 6.16
N ARG A 15 1.02 -6.38 6.94
CA ARG A 15 0.15 -5.26 7.31
C ARG A 15 -0.29 -4.43 6.11
N VAL A 16 0.61 -4.19 5.18
CA VAL A 16 0.29 -3.50 3.92
C VAL A 16 -0.73 -4.31 3.13
N MET A 17 -0.49 -5.60 2.91
CA MET A 17 -1.37 -6.48 2.11
C MET A 17 -2.75 -6.68 2.75
N GLU A 18 -2.89 -6.61 4.08
CA GLU A 18 -4.18 -6.62 4.77
C GLU A 18 -5.04 -5.37 4.43
N LYS A 19 -4.42 -4.22 4.19
CA LYS A 19 -5.09 -2.92 3.97
C LYS A 19 -5.20 -2.53 2.50
N LEU A 20 -4.27 -3.00 1.70
CA LEU A 20 -4.13 -2.63 0.30
C LEU A 20 -5.42 -2.84 -0.53
N PRO A 21 -6.24 -3.89 -0.32
CA PRO A 21 -7.51 -4.04 -1.03
C PRO A 21 -8.45 -2.84 -0.88
N PHE A 22 -8.49 -2.22 0.30
CA PHE A 22 -9.32 -1.02 0.51
C PHE A 22 -8.74 0.22 -0.17
N MET A 23 -7.41 0.31 -0.30
CA MET A 23 -6.75 1.41 -1.01
C MET A 23 -6.90 1.27 -2.52
N ALA A 24 -6.92 0.05 -3.03
CA ALA A 24 -7.00 -0.25 -4.46
C ALA A 24 -8.39 0.04 -5.07
N THR A 25 -9.42 0.25 -4.25
CA THR A 25 -10.79 0.48 -4.73
C THR A 25 -10.91 1.65 -5.70
N GLU A 26 -10.17 2.74 -5.48
CA GLU A 26 -10.16 3.89 -6.39
C GLU A 26 -9.61 3.52 -7.76
N ASN A 27 -8.47 2.83 -7.81
CA ASN A 27 -7.86 2.40 -9.07
C ASN A 27 -8.77 1.41 -9.82
N ILE A 28 -9.36 0.46 -9.11
CA ILE A 28 -10.32 -0.51 -9.68
C ILE A 28 -11.52 0.23 -10.26
N MET A 29 -12.07 1.20 -9.53
CA MET A 29 -13.16 2.03 -10.02
C MET A 29 -12.78 2.79 -11.29
N MET A 30 -11.61 3.45 -11.29
CA MET A 30 -11.15 4.23 -12.43
C MET A 30 -10.90 3.37 -13.68
N GLU A 31 -10.31 2.18 -13.51
CA GLU A 31 -10.13 1.24 -14.62
C GLU A 31 -11.50 0.73 -15.15
N SER A 32 -12.47 0.48 -14.28
CA SER A 32 -13.81 0.07 -14.67
C SER A 32 -14.55 1.19 -15.43
N VAL A 33 -14.39 2.45 -15.01
CA VAL A 33 -14.96 3.61 -15.71
C VAL A 33 -14.34 3.79 -17.11
N LYS A 34 -13.02 3.62 -17.26
CA LYS A 34 -12.35 3.65 -18.56
C LYS A 34 -12.90 2.62 -19.55
N ARG A 35 -13.44 1.52 -19.05
CA ARG A 35 -14.09 0.47 -19.84
C ARG A 35 -15.59 0.66 -20.04
N GLY A 36 -16.11 1.85 -19.71
CA GLY A 36 -17.50 2.23 -19.93
C GLY A 36 -18.44 1.96 -18.76
N GLY A 37 -17.92 1.57 -17.58
CA GLY A 37 -18.72 1.41 -16.38
C GLY A 37 -19.26 2.76 -15.85
N ASN A 38 -20.48 2.73 -15.30
CA ASN A 38 -21.08 3.90 -14.68
C ASN A 38 -20.43 4.20 -13.32
N ARG A 39 -19.81 5.37 -13.19
CA ARG A 39 -19.08 5.75 -11.97
C ARG A 39 -19.92 5.67 -10.70
N GLN A 40 -21.19 6.11 -10.75
CA GLN A 40 -22.08 6.12 -9.57
C GLN A 40 -22.44 4.70 -9.12
N GLU A 41 -22.76 3.83 -10.06
CA GLU A 41 -23.08 2.44 -9.78
C GLU A 41 -21.86 1.68 -9.25
N LEU A 42 -20.69 1.87 -9.87
CA LEU A 42 -19.42 1.29 -9.44
C LEU A 42 -19.04 1.75 -8.03
N HIS A 43 -19.20 3.05 -7.73
CA HIS A 43 -18.92 3.59 -6.40
C HIS A 43 -19.85 2.96 -5.34
N GLU A 44 -21.15 2.84 -5.63
CA GLU A 44 -22.10 2.21 -4.70
C GLU A 44 -21.78 0.73 -4.49
N ALA A 45 -21.47 -0.02 -5.55
CA ALA A 45 -21.07 -1.41 -5.45
C ALA A 45 -19.80 -1.56 -4.59
N LEU A 46 -18.77 -0.73 -4.83
CA LEU A 46 -17.55 -0.71 -4.01
C LEU A 46 -17.83 -0.39 -2.54
N ARG A 47 -18.72 0.56 -2.27
CA ARG A 47 -19.13 0.89 -0.91
C ARG A 47 -19.74 -0.32 -0.21
N VAL A 48 -20.67 -1.00 -0.86
CA VAL A 48 -21.35 -2.19 -0.30
C VAL A 48 -20.35 -3.32 -0.04
N HIS A 49 -19.50 -3.64 -1.03
CA HIS A 49 -18.46 -4.68 -0.88
C HIS A 49 -17.43 -4.35 0.20
N SER A 50 -17.00 -3.08 0.27
CA SER A 50 -16.05 -2.63 1.27
C SER A 50 -16.61 -2.72 2.69
N HIS A 51 -17.88 -2.36 2.88
CA HIS A 51 -18.54 -2.52 4.18
C HIS A 51 -18.66 -3.99 4.60
N ALA A 52 -19.03 -4.87 3.66
CA ALA A 52 -19.15 -6.30 3.92
C ALA A 52 -17.80 -6.93 4.28
N ALA A 53 -16.74 -6.62 3.52
CA ALA A 53 -15.38 -7.09 3.80
C ALA A 53 -14.85 -6.53 5.13
N ALA A 54 -15.08 -5.24 5.41
CA ALA A 54 -14.68 -4.63 6.68
C ALA A 54 -15.40 -5.26 7.88
N ARG A 55 -16.68 -5.60 7.74
CA ARG A 55 -17.44 -6.32 8.77
C ARG A 55 -16.82 -7.69 9.04
N ARG A 56 -16.53 -8.46 7.98
CA ARG A 56 -15.88 -9.76 8.12
C ARG A 56 -14.55 -9.68 8.86
N VAL A 57 -13.71 -8.71 8.50
CA VAL A 57 -12.40 -8.51 9.16
C VAL A 57 -12.57 -8.08 10.62
N LYS A 58 -13.47 -7.12 10.90
CA LYS A 58 -13.55 -6.46 12.22
C LYS A 58 -14.40 -7.21 13.23
N LEU A 59 -15.50 -7.82 12.80
CA LEU A 59 -16.44 -8.49 13.70
C LEU A 59 -16.23 -10.01 13.76
N GLU A 60 -15.80 -10.61 12.64
CA GLU A 60 -15.68 -12.06 12.53
C GLU A 60 -14.22 -12.53 12.63
N GLY A 61 -13.24 -11.61 12.61
CA GLY A 61 -11.81 -11.95 12.62
C GLY A 61 -11.36 -12.67 11.34
N GLY A 62 -12.17 -12.62 10.27
CA GLY A 62 -11.89 -13.29 9.00
C GLY A 62 -10.86 -12.55 8.14
N ALA A 63 -10.39 -13.21 7.10
CA ALA A 63 -9.53 -12.58 6.08
C ALA A 63 -10.32 -11.55 5.25
N ASN A 64 -9.60 -10.55 4.73
CA ASN A 64 -10.17 -9.56 3.83
C ASN A 64 -10.49 -10.22 2.49
N ASP A 65 -11.76 -10.30 2.14
CA ASP A 65 -12.31 -10.92 0.92
C ASP A 65 -12.81 -9.88 -0.11
N LEU A 66 -12.43 -8.61 0.05
CA LEU A 66 -12.91 -7.53 -0.82
C LEU A 66 -12.64 -7.78 -2.30
N ILE A 67 -11.45 -8.26 -2.63
CA ILE A 67 -11.06 -8.55 -4.01
C ILE A 67 -11.91 -9.68 -4.62
N ASP A 68 -12.19 -10.73 -3.86
CA ASP A 68 -13.02 -11.83 -4.32
C ASP A 68 -14.47 -11.38 -4.55
N ARG A 69 -14.99 -10.49 -3.70
CA ARG A 69 -16.31 -9.88 -3.87
C ARG A 69 -16.41 -9.03 -5.13
N ILE A 70 -15.42 -8.17 -5.36
CA ILE A 70 -15.38 -7.31 -6.55
C ILE A 70 -15.23 -8.16 -7.82
N ALA A 71 -14.36 -9.17 -7.80
CA ALA A 71 -14.15 -10.05 -8.94
C ALA A 71 -15.37 -10.93 -9.30
N ALA A 72 -16.24 -11.19 -8.32
CA ALA A 72 -17.48 -11.93 -8.53
C ALA A 72 -18.65 -11.04 -9.01
N ASP A 73 -18.53 -9.73 -8.94
CA ASP A 73 -19.60 -8.80 -9.31
C ASP A 73 -19.45 -8.37 -10.78
N PRO A 74 -20.42 -8.74 -11.65
CA PRO A 74 -20.35 -8.44 -13.09
C PRO A 74 -20.43 -6.95 -13.45
N ILE A 75 -20.72 -6.07 -12.48
CA ILE A 75 -20.71 -4.61 -12.71
C ILE A 75 -19.29 -4.09 -12.99
N PHE A 76 -18.25 -4.84 -12.54
CA PHE A 76 -16.86 -4.49 -12.79
C PHE A 76 -16.38 -5.19 -14.07
N PRO A 77 -16.14 -4.46 -15.18
CA PRO A 77 -15.69 -5.03 -16.45
C PRO A 77 -14.19 -5.34 -16.45
N LEU A 78 -13.71 -5.98 -15.37
CA LEU A 78 -12.31 -6.34 -15.12
C LEU A 78 -12.20 -7.83 -14.79
N SER A 79 -11.17 -8.48 -15.31
CA SER A 79 -10.84 -9.83 -14.88
C SER A 79 -10.27 -9.84 -13.45
N ARG A 80 -10.27 -11.01 -12.81
CA ARG A 80 -9.66 -11.16 -11.47
C ARG A 80 -8.18 -10.80 -11.49
N GLU A 81 -7.44 -11.17 -12.53
CA GLU A 81 -6.03 -10.88 -12.71
C GLU A 81 -5.78 -9.37 -12.81
N GLU A 82 -6.63 -8.65 -13.51
CA GLU A 82 -6.56 -7.20 -13.65
C GLU A 82 -6.85 -6.49 -12.32
N ILE A 83 -7.81 -6.98 -11.55
CA ILE A 83 -8.10 -6.47 -10.21
C ILE A 83 -6.91 -6.72 -9.26
N VAL A 84 -6.35 -7.92 -9.29
CA VAL A 84 -5.18 -8.29 -8.48
C VAL A 84 -3.94 -7.47 -8.86
N SER A 85 -3.77 -7.11 -10.13
CA SER A 85 -2.66 -6.25 -10.57
C SER A 85 -2.68 -4.85 -9.93
N GLN A 86 -3.84 -4.38 -9.43
CA GLN A 86 -3.96 -3.14 -8.68
C GLN A 86 -3.45 -3.25 -7.23
N LEU A 87 -3.10 -4.45 -6.76
CA LEU A 87 -2.59 -4.69 -5.41
C LEU A 87 -1.06 -4.61 -5.30
N ASP A 88 -0.42 -3.91 -6.21
CA ASP A 88 1.01 -3.62 -6.10
C ASP A 88 1.22 -2.38 -5.22
N PRO A 89 1.88 -2.49 -4.06
CA PRO A 89 2.18 -1.34 -3.20
C PRO A 89 2.93 -0.21 -3.92
N ALA A 90 3.72 -0.54 -4.94
CA ALA A 90 4.48 0.45 -5.71
C ALA A 90 3.58 1.48 -6.42
N LEU A 91 2.33 1.13 -6.71
CA LEU A 91 1.35 2.05 -7.33
C LEU A 91 0.89 3.16 -6.37
N TYR A 92 1.16 3.03 -5.06
CA TYR A 92 0.61 3.91 -4.00
C TYR A 92 1.66 4.72 -3.26
N ILE A 93 2.94 4.55 -3.58
CA ILE A 93 4.05 5.25 -2.89
C ILE A 93 4.42 6.60 -3.50
N GLY A 94 3.85 6.93 -4.66
CA GLY A 94 4.13 8.18 -5.38
C GLY A 94 5.61 8.40 -5.64
N ARG A 95 6.14 9.57 -5.24
CA ARG A 95 7.55 9.94 -5.42
C ARG A 95 8.44 9.61 -4.22
N SER A 96 7.97 8.82 -3.25
CA SER A 96 8.75 8.61 -2.01
C SER A 96 10.15 8.05 -2.26
N VAL A 97 10.32 7.11 -3.17
CA VAL A 97 11.64 6.56 -3.51
C VAL A 97 12.55 7.64 -4.10
N SER A 98 12.08 8.35 -5.13
CA SER A 98 12.87 9.40 -5.80
C SER A 98 13.23 10.54 -4.84
N GLN A 99 12.31 10.92 -3.93
CA GLN A 99 12.58 11.95 -2.91
C GLN A 99 13.67 11.53 -1.94
N VAL A 100 13.68 10.26 -1.50
CA VAL A 100 14.76 9.73 -0.65
C VAL A 100 16.08 9.74 -1.39
N GLU A 101 16.12 9.28 -2.63
CA GLU A 101 17.34 9.27 -3.44
C GLU A 101 17.89 10.68 -3.71
N GLU A 102 16.99 11.63 -4.03
CA GLU A 102 17.35 13.03 -4.22
C GLU A 102 17.93 13.64 -2.93
N PHE A 103 17.31 13.36 -1.77
CA PHE A 103 17.80 13.82 -0.48
C PHE A 103 19.17 13.20 -0.12
N LEU A 104 19.30 11.89 -0.28
CA LEU A 104 20.55 11.20 0.00
C LEU A 104 21.70 11.74 -0.86
N ARG A 105 21.46 11.93 -2.16
CA ARG A 105 22.47 12.43 -3.10
C ARG A 105 22.76 13.91 -2.90
N GLY A 106 21.73 14.73 -2.72
CA GLY A 106 21.87 16.20 -2.68
C GLY A 106 22.22 16.77 -1.32
N VAL A 107 21.88 16.09 -0.24
CA VAL A 107 22.04 16.60 1.13
C VAL A 107 22.92 15.69 1.98
N ALA A 108 22.55 14.43 2.13
CA ALA A 108 23.21 13.55 3.10
C ALA A 108 24.64 13.22 2.70
N ARG A 109 24.90 12.79 1.46
CA ARG A 109 26.24 12.44 0.99
C ARG A 109 27.23 13.61 1.07
N PRO A 110 26.92 14.83 0.58
CA PRO A 110 27.83 15.96 0.71
C PRO A 110 28.19 16.30 2.15
N ILE A 111 27.28 16.08 3.11
CA ILE A 111 27.55 16.27 4.54
C ILE A 111 28.50 15.17 5.05
N LEU A 112 28.21 13.92 4.76
CA LEU A 112 29.04 12.79 5.17
C LEU A 112 30.46 12.88 4.60
N ASP A 113 30.60 13.25 3.32
CA ASP A 113 31.88 13.42 2.64
C ASP A 113 32.72 14.53 3.29
N ARG A 114 32.07 15.61 3.75
CA ARG A 114 32.74 16.74 4.43
C ARG A 114 33.23 16.38 5.84
N TYR A 115 32.43 15.60 6.57
CA TYR A 115 32.72 15.32 7.98
C TYR A 115 33.51 14.03 8.20
N ASN A 116 33.78 13.26 7.13
CA ASN A 116 34.63 12.06 7.11
C ASN A 116 34.49 11.24 8.40
N GLY A 117 33.30 10.66 8.60
CA GLY A 117 32.79 10.20 9.88
C GLY A 117 33.72 9.26 10.64
N GLY A 118 34.22 9.70 11.77
CA GLY A 118 34.79 8.80 12.78
C GLY A 118 33.70 7.84 13.28
N GLU A 119 34.09 6.60 13.62
CA GLU A 119 33.17 5.64 14.23
C GLU A 119 32.57 6.22 15.52
N ILE A 120 31.28 6.47 15.51
CA ILE A 120 30.57 6.90 16.72
C ILE A 120 30.14 5.62 17.44
N HIS A 121 30.94 5.25 18.47
CA HIS A 121 30.51 4.23 19.44
C HIS A 121 29.59 4.90 20.46
N ALA A 122 28.28 4.68 20.30
CA ALA A 122 27.32 5.04 21.33
C ALA A 122 27.15 3.84 22.27
N GLU A 123 27.70 3.91 23.47
CA GLU A 123 27.37 2.99 24.55
C GLU A 123 25.98 3.36 25.09
N LEU A 124 25.02 2.47 24.95
CA LEU A 124 23.75 2.57 25.65
C LEU A 124 23.96 2.07 27.08
N SER A 125 24.16 2.97 28.02
CA SER A 125 23.98 2.64 29.43
C SER A 125 22.47 2.56 29.73
N VAL A 126 22.01 1.37 30.07
CA VAL A 126 20.66 1.11 30.59
C VAL A 126 20.72 1.24 32.10
#